data_b6a2eff1dcce6a08914fab59cb18f5b1
#
_entry.id   b6a2eff1dcce6a08914fab59cb18f5b1
#
_cell.length_a   1.000
_cell.length_b   1.000
_cell.length_c   1.000
_cell.angle_alpha   90.00
_cell.angle_beta   90.00
_cell.angle_gamma   90.00
#
_symmetry.space_group_name_H-M   'P 1'
#
loop_
_entity.id
_entity.type
_entity.pdbx_description
1 polymer ?
#
loop_
_entity_poly.entity_id
_entity_poly.type
_entity_poly.pdbx_seq_one_letter_code
_entity_poly.pdbx_strand_id
1 'polypeptide(L)'
;MGRAGWLLFLSVAMTITATASAPSPDAAKKLLESVAHRYQNAKTLILSGMMINTSKSPQQEFSVTTRFTLHAQRPNRMRLVMETTLPEGIKQRQTIVSDGKFTFTEFPQFKQVLKRPLTPEGKVPQQVPFGDVFEVDNLLKRVKEAQIVGEETVQGRRAKVVKVTTDDGTTVRFWIADNILWQTQAVIEGKRLGSLMGSDPQKPNPFAEAMKQTTMTITVKFERVTFNVSIPASTFTYKPPEGFKVVEKLEFPSTPTMPPSPTPKP
;
A
#
# COMPACT_ATOMS: atom_id res chain seq x y z
N MET A 1 1.35 80.34 -28.94
CA MET A 1 2.70 79.75 -28.85
C MET A 1 2.80 79.08 -27.46
N GLY A 2 2.61 77.83 -27.34
CA GLY A 2 2.66 77.11 -26.09
C GLY A 2 3.12 75.63 -26.36
N ARG A 3 4.36 75.37 -26.02
CA ARG A 3 4.95 74.01 -26.13
C ARG A 3 4.52 73.18 -24.96
N ALA A 4 3.75 72.10 -25.22
CA ALA A 4 3.47 71.08 -24.25
C ALA A 4 4.60 70.06 -24.24
N GLY A 5 5.32 69.90 -23.10
CA GLY A 5 6.33 68.91 -22.86
C GLY A 5 5.67 67.58 -22.38
N TRP A 6 5.88 66.49 -23.08
CA TRP A 6 5.46 65.14 -22.65
C TRP A 6 6.61 64.52 -21.85
N LEU A 7 6.36 64.31 -20.57
CA LEU A 7 7.22 63.51 -19.70
C LEU A 7 6.82 62.03 -19.83
N LEU A 8 7.68 61.24 -20.45
CA LEU A 8 7.61 59.77 -20.48
C LEU A 8 8.11 59.23 -19.14
N PHE A 9 7.19 58.72 -18.34
CA PHE A 9 7.55 57.86 -17.18
C PHE A 9 7.86 56.46 -17.65
N LEU A 10 9.12 56.06 -17.62
CA LEU A 10 9.58 54.71 -17.86
C LEU A 10 9.42 53.93 -16.54
N SER A 11 8.33 53.16 -16.41
CA SER A 11 8.15 52.22 -15.29
C SER A 11 8.96 50.94 -15.56
N VAL A 12 10.10 50.82 -14.88
CA VAL A 12 10.85 49.54 -14.85
C VAL A 12 10.12 48.61 -13.92
N ALA A 13 9.35 47.68 -14.48
CA ALA A 13 8.77 46.54 -13.76
C ALA A 13 9.89 45.52 -13.47
N MET A 14 10.40 45.55 -12.23
CA MET A 14 11.37 44.58 -11.74
C MET A 14 10.62 43.30 -11.43
N THR A 15 10.59 42.34 -12.37
CA THR A 15 10.09 40.99 -12.16
C THR A 15 11.06 40.23 -11.26
N ILE A 16 10.74 40.15 -9.97
CA ILE A 16 11.43 39.28 -9.03
C ILE A 16 10.98 37.83 -9.37
N THR A 17 11.73 37.13 -10.18
CA THR A 17 11.61 35.70 -10.33
C THR A 17 12.14 35.03 -9.06
N ALA A 18 11.24 34.69 -8.14
CA ALA A 18 11.55 33.82 -7.01
C ALA A 18 11.91 32.43 -7.56
N THR A 19 13.19 32.16 -7.74
CA THR A 19 13.70 30.80 -7.96
C THR A 19 13.44 30.03 -6.70
N ALA A 20 12.34 29.28 -6.66
CA ALA A 20 12.10 28.28 -5.64
C ALA A 20 13.24 27.26 -5.74
N SER A 21 14.20 27.34 -4.83
CA SER A 21 15.27 26.36 -4.70
C SER A 21 14.65 24.98 -4.53
N ALA A 22 15.04 24.02 -5.36
CA ALA A 22 14.58 22.63 -5.23
C ALA A 22 14.89 22.16 -3.80
N PRO A 23 13.91 21.55 -3.09
CA PRO A 23 14.12 21.09 -1.72
C PRO A 23 15.28 20.11 -1.68
N SER A 24 16.19 20.27 -0.70
CA SER A 24 17.36 19.42 -0.55
C SER A 24 16.95 17.97 -0.27
N PRO A 25 17.77 16.95 -0.67
CA PRO A 25 17.53 15.54 -0.30
C PRO A 25 17.37 15.35 1.21
N ASP A 26 18.06 16.13 2.03
CA ASP A 26 17.93 16.12 3.49
C ASP A 26 16.53 16.52 3.97
N ALA A 27 15.86 17.44 3.29
CA ALA A 27 14.49 17.84 3.64
C ALA A 27 13.49 16.70 3.41
N ALA A 28 13.66 15.92 2.35
CA ALA A 28 12.83 14.73 2.09
C ALA A 28 13.04 13.65 3.15
N LYS A 29 14.30 13.38 3.51
CA LYS A 29 14.66 12.40 4.54
C LYS A 29 14.10 12.80 5.90
N LYS A 30 14.29 14.04 6.34
CA LYS A 30 13.73 14.57 7.60
C LYS A 30 12.21 14.45 7.64
N LEU A 31 11.52 14.71 6.52
CA LEU A 31 10.07 14.58 6.46
C LEU A 31 9.63 13.12 6.61
N LEU A 32 10.30 12.17 5.96
CA LEU A 32 10.03 10.74 6.11
C LEU A 32 10.32 10.25 7.54
N GLU A 33 11.43 10.69 8.14
CA GLU A 33 11.77 10.38 9.53
C GLU A 33 10.72 10.91 10.52
N SER A 34 10.19 12.12 10.28
CA SER A 34 9.14 12.69 11.14
C SER A 34 7.83 11.89 11.06
N VAL A 35 7.47 11.40 9.86
CA VAL A 35 6.34 10.48 9.68
C VAL A 35 6.60 9.17 10.43
N ALA A 36 7.76 8.55 10.21
CA ALA A 36 8.14 7.31 10.87
C ALA A 36 8.05 7.43 12.39
N HIS A 37 8.66 8.47 12.95
CA HIS A 37 8.63 8.74 14.39
C HIS A 37 7.21 8.86 14.94
N ARG A 38 6.30 9.51 14.19
CA ARG A 38 4.90 9.64 14.60
C ARG A 38 4.21 8.28 14.68
N TYR A 39 4.41 7.43 13.68
CA TYR A 39 3.81 6.09 13.64
C TYR A 39 4.43 5.16 14.69
N GLN A 40 5.74 5.23 14.91
CA GLN A 40 6.46 4.43 15.91
C GLN A 40 6.03 4.75 17.35
N ASN A 41 5.78 6.01 17.65
CA ASN A 41 5.38 6.44 19.01
C ASN A 41 3.88 6.29 19.27
N ALA A 42 3.11 5.89 18.27
CA ALA A 42 1.69 5.65 18.45
C ALA A 42 1.43 4.40 19.28
N LYS A 43 0.66 4.52 20.36
CA LYS A 43 0.16 3.39 21.15
C LYS A 43 -0.99 2.68 20.44
N THR A 44 -1.83 3.47 19.78
CA THR A 44 -2.96 2.98 18.97
C THR A 44 -3.02 3.74 17.66
N LEU A 45 -3.54 3.08 16.62
CA LEU A 45 -3.69 3.62 15.28
C LEU A 45 -5.01 3.12 14.68
N ILE A 46 -5.79 4.05 14.13
CA ILE A 46 -6.95 3.73 13.31
C ILE A 46 -6.71 4.31 11.92
N LEU A 47 -6.75 3.44 10.92
CA LEU A 47 -6.68 3.80 9.51
C LEU A 47 -7.93 3.34 8.79
N SER A 48 -8.46 4.14 7.90
CA SER A 48 -9.39 3.68 6.88
C SER A 48 -9.10 4.34 5.55
N GLY A 49 -9.48 3.68 4.47
CA GLY A 49 -9.23 4.19 3.13
C GLY A 49 -9.47 3.14 2.06
N MET A 50 -8.83 3.36 0.93
CA MET A 50 -8.92 2.45 -0.21
C MET A 50 -7.53 2.16 -0.80
N MET A 51 -7.36 0.93 -1.24
CA MET A 51 -6.23 0.47 -2.04
C MET A 51 -6.73 0.19 -3.45
N ILE A 52 -6.09 0.77 -4.44
CA ILE A 52 -6.37 0.59 -5.86
C ILE A 52 -5.18 -0.10 -6.48
N ASN A 53 -5.39 -1.31 -6.96
CA ASN A 53 -4.40 -2.08 -7.71
C ASN A 53 -4.75 -1.98 -9.18
N THR A 54 -3.94 -1.30 -9.97
CA THR A 54 -4.09 -1.20 -11.43
C THR A 54 -3.01 -2.03 -12.10
N SER A 55 -3.43 -2.95 -12.94
CA SER A 55 -2.55 -3.75 -13.80
C SER A 55 -2.75 -3.31 -15.24
N LYS A 56 -1.66 -2.91 -15.90
CA LYS A 56 -1.65 -2.44 -17.26
C LYS A 56 -0.69 -3.27 -18.10
N SER A 57 -1.23 -3.92 -19.10
CA SER A 57 -0.50 -4.62 -20.17
C SER A 57 -0.75 -3.94 -21.51
N PRO A 58 -0.02 -4.29 -22.60
CA PRO A 58 -0.29 -3.76 -23.94
C PRO A 58 -1.72 -4.02 -24.45
N GLN A 59 -2.37 -5.09 -23.98
CA GLN A 59 -3.67 -5.53 -24.45
C GLN A 59 -4.83 -5.04 -23.59
N GLN A 60 -4.58 -4.81 -22.29
CA GLN A 60 -5.65 -4.48 -21.36
C GLN A 60 -5.16 -3.74 -20.13
N GLU A 61 -6.05 -2.97 -19.55
CA GLU A 61 -5.88 -2.35 -18.24
C GLU A 61 -7.07 -2.73 -17.36
N PHE A 62 -6.82 -3.16 -16.14
CA PHE A 62 -7.88 -3.40 -15.18
C PHE A 62 -7.47 -2.91 -13.80
N SER A 63 -8.47 -2.53 -12.99
CA SER A 63 -8.26 -2.05 -11.65
C SER A 63 -9.17 -2.77 -10.66
N VAL A 64 -8.60 -3.10 -9.50
CA VAL A 64 -9.33 -3.66 -8.38
C VAL A 64 -9.24 -2.69 -7.21
N THR A 65 -10.39 -2.35 -6.63
CA THR A 65 -10.46 -1.47 -5.47
C THR A 65 -10.81 -2.28 -4.22
N THR A 66 -9.99 -2.11 -3.19
CA THR A 66 -10.21 -2.68 -1.86
C THR A 66 -10.37 -1.55 -0.85
N ARG A 67 -11.53 -1.46 -0.19
CA ARG A 67 -11.71 -0.61 0.98
C ARG A 67 -11.18 -1.31 2.20
N PHE A 68 -10.57 -0.57 3.12
CA PHE A 68 -10.03 -1.17 4.33
C PHE A 68 -10.30 -0.31 5.56
N THR A 69 -10.38 -0.99 6.71
CA THR A 69 -10.35 -0.37 8.03
C THR A 69 -9.40 -1.18 8.91
N LEU A 70 -8.42 -0.49 9.47
CA LEU A 70 -7.43 -1.05 10.39
C LEU A 70 -7.56 -0.40 11.76
N HIS A 71 -7.68 -1.21 12.79
CA HIS A 71 -7.47 -0.84 14.19
C HIS A 71 -6.23 -1.57 14.67
N ALA A 72 -5.27 -0.84 15.21
CA ALA A 72 -4.05 -1.42 15.73
C ALA A 72 -3.73 -0.87 17.12
N GLN A 73 -3.22 -1.74 18.00
CA GLN A 73 -2.79 -1.41 19.36
C GLN A 73 -1.50 -2.15 19.68
N ARG A 74 -0.49 -1.40 20.10
CA ARG A 74 0.77 -2.01 20.55
C ARG A 74 0.56 -2.93 21.74
N PRO A 75 1.41 -3.98 21.88
CA PRO A 75 2.50 -4.29 20.97
C PRO A 75 2.06 -5.01 19.67
N ASN A 76 0.96 -5.76 19.65
CA ASN A 76 0.70 -6.74 18.60
C ASN A 76 -0.79 -7.06 18.39
N ARG A 77 -1.69 -6.20 18.85
CA ARG A 77 -3.13 -6.35 18.59
C ARG A 77 -3.51 -5.58 17.33
N MET A 78 -4.28 -6.22 16.46
CA MET A 78 -4.82 -5.57 15.27
C MET A 78 -6.12 -6.20 14.81
N ARG A 79 -6.94 -5.41 14.13
CA ARG A 79 -8.08 -5.87 13.34
C ARG A 79 -8.07 -5.13 12.02
N LEU A 80 -7.91 -5.86 10.93
CA LEU A 80 -7.98 -5.37 9.56
C LEU A 80 -9.20 -5.99 8.89
N VAL A 81 -10.08 -5.15 8.38
CA VAL A 81 -11.20 -5.56 7.54
C VAL A 81 -10.98 -4.99 6.16
N MET A 82 -11.06 -5.84 5.15
CA MET A 82 -10.91 -5.49 3.74
C MET A 82 -12.16 -5.89 2.97
N GLU A 83 -12.66 -5.01 2.12
CA GLU A 83 -13.79 -5.24 1.23
C GLU A 83 -13.34 -4.94 -0.21
N THR A 84 -13.14 -5.99 -0.98
CA THR A 84 -12.70 -5.90 -2.38
C THR A 84 -13.91 -6.01 -3.29
N THR A 85 -14.02 -5.07 -4.23
CA THR A 85 -14.97 -5.16 -5.32
C THR A 85 -14.24 -5.68 -6.55
N LEU A 86 -14.56 -6.90 -6.96
CA LEU A 86 -14.06 -7.54 -8.16
C LEU A 86 -14.83 -7.05 -9.40
N PRO A 87 -14.32 -7.31 -10.63
CA PRO A 87 -15.11 -7.18 -11.85
C PRO A 87 -16.49 -7.86 -11.67
N GLU A 88 -17.50 -7.38 -12.38
CA GLU A 88 -18.89 -7.86 -12.28
C GLU A 88 -19.59 -7.51 -10.96
N GLY A 89 -19.01 -6.66 -10.11
CA GLY A 89 -19.62 -6.19 -8.87
C GLY A 89 -19.59 -7.18 -7.72
N ILE A 90 -18.86 -8.30 -7.86
CA ILE A 90 -18.70 -9.30 -6.79
C ILE A 90 -17.93 -8.67 -5.63
N LYS A 91 -18.52 -8.68 -4.44
CA LYS A 91 -17.87 -8.19 -3.23
C LYS A 91 -17.30 -9.34 -2.41
N GLN A 92 -16.04 -9.21 -2.05
CA GLN A 92 -15.36 -10.13 -1.15
C GLN A 92 -14.92 -9.37 0.10
N ARG A 93 -15.23 -9.94 1.25
CA ARG A 93 -14.79 -9.40 2.54
C ARG A 93 -13.79 -10.36 3.17
N GLN A 94 -12.70 -9.82 3.68
CA GLN A 94 -11.69 -10.57 4.44
C GLN A 94 -11.44 -9.85 5.75
N THR A 95 -11.34 -10.63 6.84
CA THR A 95 -10.97 -10.12 8.15
C THR A 95 -9.69 -10.79 8.62
N ILE A 96 -8.77 -9.98 9.15
CA ILE A 96 -7.57 -10.44 9.82
C ILE A 96 -7.56 -9.84 11.22
N VAL A 97 -7.41 -10.68 12.24
CA VAL A 97 -7.37 -10.24 13.63
C VAL A 97 -6.13 -10.81 14.31
N SER A 98 -5.40 -9.95 15.04
CA SER A 98 -4.43 -10.39 16.04
C SER A 98 -4.96 -10.02 17.42
N ASP A 99 -5.11 -11.03 18.29
CA ASP A 99 -5.58 -10.84 19.67
C ASP A 99 -4.44 -10.58 20.67
N GLY A 100 -3.20 -10.60 20.16
CA GLY A 100 -1.97 -10.47 20.95
C GLY A 100 -1.28 -11.80 21.25
N LYS A 101 -1.88 -12.94 20.90
CA LYS A 101 -1.32 -14.29 21.01
C LYS A 101 -1.35 -15.04 19.69
N PHE A 102 -2.45 -14.90 18.96
CA PHE A 102 -2.70 -15.56 17.68
C PHE A 102 -3.13 -14.55 16.63
N THR A 103 -2.88 -14.91 15.37
CA THR A 103 -3.52 -14.29 14.22
C THR A 103 -4.60 -15.21 13.68
N PHE A 104 -5.71 -14.60 13.26
CA PHE A 104 -6.84 -15.24 12.61
C PHE A 104 -7.03 -14.57 11.25
N THR A 105 -6.88 -15.32 10.16
CA THR A 105 -7.10 -14.82 8.80
C THR A 105 -8.26 -15.55 8.17
N GLU A 106 -9.32 -14.84 7.83
CA GLU A 106 -10.48 -15.39 7.12
C GLU A 106 -10.15 -15.64 5.66
N PHE A 107 -10.58 -16.81 5.16
CA PHE A 107 -10.59 -17.18 3.75
C PHE A 107 -12.03 -17.56 3.36
N PRO A 108 -12.88 -16.58 3.04
CA PRO A 108 -14.31 -16.80 2.80
C PRO A 108 -14.60 -17.80 1.68
N GLN A 109 -13.77 -17.80 0.63
CA GLN A 109 -13.91 -18.70 -0.51
C GLN A 109 -13.77 -20.20 -0.13
N PHE A 110 -13.06 -20.48 0.97
CA PHE A 110 -12.88 -21.84 1.49
C PHE A 110 -13.68 -22.10 2.77
N LYS A 111 -14.40 -21.10 3.28
CA LYS A 111 -15.03 -21.12 4.61
C LYS A 111 -14.05 -21.57 5.70
N GLN A 112 -12.82 -21.09 5.63
CA GLN A 112 -11.77 -21.42 6.58
C GLN A 112 -11.23 -20.16 7.25
N VAL A 113 -10.77 -20.35 8.49
CA VAL A 113 -10.02 -19.36 9.26
C VAL A 113 -8.66 -19.97 9.59
N LEU A 114 -7.62 -19.39 9.04
CA LEU A 114 -6.26 -19.78 9.37
C LEU A 114 -5.87 -19.16 10.70
N LYS A 115 -5.62 -20.00 11.71
CA LYS A 115 -5.11 -19.59 13.02
C LYS A 115 -3.62 -19.86 13.08
N ARG A 116 -2.82 -18.86 13.42
CA ARG A 116 -1.37 -18.98 13.60
C ARG A 116 -0.94 -18.29 14.89
N PRO A 117 0.02 -18.83 15.65
CA PRO A 117 0.65 -18.08 16.73
C PRO A 117 1.41 -16.87 16.14
N LEU A 118 1.58 -15.84 16.95
CA LEU A 118 2.52 -14.78 16.62
C LEU A 118 3.94 -15.35 16.54
N THR A 119 4.85 -14.65 15.84
CA THR A 119 6.27 -15.03 15.85
C THR A 119 6.82 -14.96 17.28
N PRO A 120 7.97 -15.61 17.58
CA PRO A 120 8.61 -15.52 18.90
C PRO A 120 8.83 -14.07 19.36
N GLU A 121 9.06 -13.15 18.41
CA GLU A 121 9.21 -11.70 18.67
C GLU A 121 7.86 -10.99 18.83
N GLY A 122 6.75 -11.71 18.83
CA GLY A 122 5.40 -11.17 18.94
C GLY A 122 4.91 -10.45 17.68
N LYS A 123 5.55 -10.67 16.52
CA LYS A 123 5.16 -10.04 15.27
C LYS A 123 4.02 -10.79 14.59
N VAL A 124 3.17 -10.03 13.92
CA VAL A 124 2.15 -10.58 13.02
C VAL A 124 2.86 -11.18 11.80
N PRO A 125 2.58 -12.45 11.42
CA PRO A 125 3.17 -13.05 10.22
C PRO A 125 2.96 -12.17 8.99
N GLN A 126 3.97 -12.05 8.12
CA GLN A 126 4.07 -11.11 6.99
C GLN A 126 3.01 -11.24 5.88
N GLN A 127 1.94 -11.94 6.08
CA GLN A 127 0.85 -12.12 5.10
C GLN A 127 -0.22 -11.01 5.16
N VAL A 128 0.01 -9.97 5.96
CA VAL A 128 -0.91 -8.83 6.06
C VAL A 128 -0.52 -7.79 5.02
N PRO A 129 -1.45 -7.29 4.19
CA PRO A 129 -1.16 -6.37 3.06
C PRO A 129 -0.42 -5.08 3.43
N PHE A 130 -0.48 -4.65 4.68
CA PHE A 130 0.19 -3.43 5.17
C PHE A 130 1.43 -3.72 6.02
N GLY A 131 1.83 -5.01 6.18
CA GLY A 131 2.92 -5.40 7.07
C GLY A 131 2.68 -4.95 8.51
N ASP A 132 3.75 -4.72 9.26
CA ASP A 132 3.63 -4.05 10.53
C ASP A 132 3.51 -2.53 10.31
N VAL A 133 2.30 -2.02 10.42
CA VAL A 133 1.98 -0.59 10.22
C VAL A 133 2.74 0.33 11.17
N PHE A 134 3.36 -0.22 12.20
CA PHE A 134 4.22 0.49 13.12
C PHE A 134 5.71 0.40 12.77
N GLU A 135 6.12 -0.50 11.87
CA GLU A 135 7.53 -0.68 11.46
C GLU A 135 7.88 0.11 10.19
N VAL A 136 7.63 1.41 10.20
CA VAL A 136 8.00 2.31 9.09
C VAL A 136 9.52 2.34 8.88
N ASP A 137 10.31 2.01 9.90
CA ASP A 137 11.77 1.92 9.83
C ASP A 137 12.28 0.94 8.78
N ASN A 138 11.58 -0.16 8.55
CA ASN A 138 11.99 -1.13 7.54
C ASN A 138 11.92 -0.53 6.14
N LEU A 139 10.96 0.38 5.89
CA LEU A 139 10.92 1.13 4.66
C LEU A 139 12.08 2.12 4.59
N LEU A 140 12.33 2.89 5.67
CA LEU A 140 13.39 3.89 5.71
C LEU A 140 14.78 3.28 5.51
N LYS A 141 15.04 2.09 6.04
CA LYS A 141 16.31 1.35 5.83
C LYS A 141 16.55 0.98 4.37
N ARG A 142 15.49 0.84 3.58
CA ARG A 142 15.55 0.50 2.15
C ARG A 142 15.56 1.72 1.23
N VAL A 143 15.47 2.93 1.78
CA VAL A 143 15.51 4.17 1.00
C VAL A 143 16.94 4.41 0.52
N LYS A 144 17.13 4.33 -0.80
CA LYS A 144 18.38 4.71 -1.47
C LYS A 144 18.40 6.21 -1.75
N GLU A 145 17.31 6.73 -2.26
CA GLU A 145 17.15 8.14 -2.62
C GLU A 145 15.77 8.64 -2.19
N ALA A 146 15.71 9.88 -1.73
CA ALA A 146 14.45 10.56 -1.43
C ALA A 146 14.52 12.01 -1.89
N GLN A 147 13.45 12.49 -2.53
CA GLN A 147 13.33 13.86 -3.03
C GLN A 147 11.90 14.37 -2.88
N ILE A 148 11.72 15.61 -2.43
CA ILE A 148 10.43 16.31 -2.54
C ILE A 148 10.31 16.78 -3.98
N VAL A 149 9.31 16.23 -4.69
CA VAL A 149 9.12 16.50 -6.12
C VAL A 149 8.02 17.54 -6.39
N GLY A 150 7.33 18.02 -5.35
CA GLY A 150 6.30 19.04 -5.45
C GLY A 150 5.32 19.00 -4.29
N GLU A 151 4.23 19.71 -4.48
CA GLU A 151 3.08 19.73 -3.57
C GLU A 151 1.81 19.49 -4.38
N GLU A 152 0.90 18.68 -3.83
CA GLU A 152 -0.38 18.36 -4.43
C GLU A 152 -1.48 18.42 -3.38
N THR A 153 -2.72 18.69 -3.81
CA THR A 153 -3.88 18.61 -2.93
C THR A 153 -4.43 17.21 -2.91
N VAL A 154 -4.42 16.56 -1.76
CA VAL A 154 -5.00 15.24 -1.54
C VAL A 154 -6.08 15.34 -0.48
N GLN A 155 -7.33 14.98 -0.84
CA GLN A 155 -8.49 15.04 0.08
C GLN A 155 -8.63 16.41 0.79
N GLY A 156 -8.44 17.50 0.04
CA GLY A 156 -8.53 18.88 0.55
C GLY A 156 -7.31 19.34 1.37
N ARG A 157 -6.24 18.52 1.47
CA ARG A 157 -5.00 18.85 2.21
C ARG A 157 -3.87 19.12 1.24
N ARG A 158 -3.13 20.21 1.46
CA ARG A 158 -1.89 20.48 0.73
C ARG A 158 -0.79 19.56 1.27
N ALA A 159 -0.39 18.59 0.48
CA ALA A 159 0.58 17.56 0.83
C ALA A 159 1.88 17.73 0.03
N LYS A 160 3.01 17.59 0.68
CA LYS A 160 4.31 17.43 0.01
C LYS A 160 4.37 16.05 -0.62
N VAL A 161 4.81 15.99 -1.88
CA VAL A 161 5.01 14.73 -2.60
C VAL A 161 6.47 14.35 -2.51
N VAL A 162 6.75 13.25 -1.80
CA VAL A 162 8.10 12.69 -1.67
C VAL A 162 8.22 11.47 -2.58
N LYS A 163 9.12 11.54 -3.56
CA LYS A 163 9.52 10.40 -4.38
C LYS A 163 10.68 9.69 -3.70
N VAL A 164 10.55 8.39 -3.52
CA VAL A 164 11.55 7.51 -2.93
C VAL A 164 11.93 6.44 -3.93
N THR A 165 13.23 6.18 -4.06
CA THR A 165 13.76 5.00 -4.75
C THR A 165 14.38 4.07 -3.69
N THR A 166 13.93 2.83 -3.65
CA THR A 166 14.45 1.82 -2.71
C THR A 166 15.68 1.12 -3.28
N ASP A 167 16.41 0.40 -2.43
CA ASP A 167 17.61 -0.38 -2.76
C ASP A 167 17.41 -1.35 -3.93
N ASP A 168 16.20 -1.89 -4.02
CA ASP A 168 15.79 -2.81 -5.08
C ASP A 168 15.24 -2.11 -6.35
N GLY A 169 15.33 -0.76 -6.41
CA GLY A 169 14.92 0.04 -7.57
C GLY A 169 13.41 0.33 -7.64
N THR A 170 12.60 -0.06 -6.62
CA THR A 170 11.17 0.32 -6.59
C THR A 170 11.04 1.83 -6.38
N THR A 171 10.19 2.46 -7.18
CA THR A 171 9.80 3.86 -6.96
C THR A 171 8.48 3.93 -6.22
N VAL A 172 8.48 4.67 -5.11
CA VAL A 172 7.30 4.95 -4.31
C VAL A 172 7.13 6.44 -4.15
N ARG A 173 5.91 6.94 -4.28
CA ARG A 173 5.55 8.31 -3.95
C ARG A 173 4.72 8.34 -2.68
N PHE A 174 4.99 9.32 -1.83
CA PHE A 174 4.29 9.56 -0.57
C PHE A 174 3.73 10.98 -0.58
N TRP A 175 2.45 11.13 -0.27
CA TRP A 175 1.80 12.41 -0.06
C TRP A 175 1.67 12.66 1.44
N ILE A 176 2.40 13.63 1.94
CA ILE A 176 2.57 13.88 3.37
C ILE A 176 2.10 15.29 3.72
N ALA A 177 1.16 15.39 4.65
CA ALA A 177 0.73 16.63 5.27
C ALA A 177 0.66 16.44 6.79
N ASP A 178 1.09 17.45 7.58
CA ASP A 178 1.08 17.45 9.05
C ASP A 178 1.78 16.21 9.65
N ASN A 179 2.87 15.74 9.03
CA ASN A 179 3.59 14.51 9.38
C ASN A 179 2.69 13.27 9.37
N ILE A 180 1.66 13.28 8.54
CA ILE A 180 0.74 12.15 8.29
C ILE A 180 0.82 11.78 6.82
N LEU A 181 0.85 10.48 6.58
CA LEU A 181 0.79 9.90 5.24
C LEU A 181 -0.69 9.82 4.79
N TRP A 182 -1.03 10.55 3.73
CA TRP A 182 -2.39 10.57 3.19
C TRP A 182 -2.57 9.74 1.93
N GLN A 183 -1.49 9.54 1.19
CA GLN A 183 -1.50 8.65 0.03
C GLN A 183 -0.12 8.07 -0.20
N THR A 184 -0.10 6.82 -0.70
CA THR A 184 1.10 6.20 -1.28
C THR A 184 0.80 5.70 -2.68
N GLN A 185 1.82 5.68 -3.53
CA GLN A 185 1.75 5.06 -4.83
C GLN A 185 3.07 4.35 -5.14
N ALA A 186 3.00 3.05 -5.37
CA ALA A 186 4.13 2.25 -5.84
C ALA A 186 3.88 1.81 -7.28
N VAL A 187 4.92 1.91 -8.12
CA VAL A 187 4.90 1.40 -9.48
C VAL A 187 5.91 0.26 -9.57
N ILE A 188 5.43 -0.90 -9.98
CA ILE A 188 6.23 -2.11 -10.12
C ILE A 188 6.24 -2.48 -11.61
N GLU A 189 7.42 -2.42 -12.22
CA GLU A 189 7.59 -2.78 -13.61
C GLU A 189 7.58 -4.30 -13.80
N GLY A 190 7.09 -4.76 -14.94
CA GLY A 190 6.86 -6.16 -15.24
C GLY A 190 8.09 -7.04 -15.20
N LYS A 191 9.27 -6.52 -15.58
CA LYS A 191 10.54 -7.25 -15.44
C LYS A 191 10.75 -7.74 -14.01
N ARG A 192 10.33 -6.93 -13.04
CA ARG A 192 10.43 -7.25 -11.61
C ARG A 192 9.33 -8.18 -11.14
N LEU A 193 8.10 -8.01 -11.65
CA LEU A 193 7.02 -8.95 -11.35
C LEU A 193 7.40 -10.37 -11.75
N GLY A 194 8.01 -10.55 -12.92
CA GLY A 194 8.53 -11.84 -13.40
C GLY A 194 9.56 -12.46 -12.44
N SER A 195 10.50 -11.64 -11.92
CA SER A 195 11.53 -12.14 -10.98
C SER A 195 10.95 -12.52 -9.60
N LEU A 196 9.94 -11.79 -9.12
CA LEU A 196 9.25 -12.11 -7.87
C LEU A 196 8.43 -13.41 -7.96
N MET A 197 8.03 -13.82 -9.16
CA MET A 197 7.25 -15.04 -9.41
C MET A 197 8.12 -16.27 -9.69
N GLY A 198 9.45 -16.18 -9.51
CA GLY A 198 10.35 -17.33 -9.61
C GLY A 198 10.45 -17.86 -11.04
N SER A 199 10.62 -17.02 -12.04
CA SER A 199 10.94 -17.48 -13.38
C SER A 199 12.30 -18.16 -13.39
N ASP A 200 12.30 -19.50 -13.48
CA ASP A 200 13.49 -20.28 -13.76
C ASP A 200 13.95 -19.95 -15.18
N PRO A 201 15.17 -19.42 -15.40
CA PRO A 201 15.68 -19.15 -16.73
C PRO A 201 15.71 -20.38 -17.65
N GLN A 202 15.74 -21.58 -17.08
CA GLN A 202 15.80 -22.85 -17.83
C GLN A 202 14.41 -23.42 -18.16
N LYS A 203 13.33 -22.88 -17.54
CA LYS A 203 11.95 -23.29 -17.81
C LYS A 203 11.10 -22.07 -18.10
N PRO A 204 11.01 -21.63 -19.39
CA PRO A 204 10.22 -20.47 -19.75
C PRO A 204 8.77 -20.67 -19.28
N ASN A 205 8.35 -19.79 -18.35
CA ASN A 205 6.98 -19.72 -17.88
C ASN A 205 6.23 -18.68 -18.73
N PRO A 206 5.28 -19.08 -19.61
CA PRO A 206 4.53 -18.14 -20.44
C PRO A 206 3.84 -17.03 -19.64
N PHE A 207 3.41 -17.34 -18.42
CA PHE A 207 2.81 -16.37 -17.52
C PHE A 207 3.84 -15.31 -17.03
N ALA A 208 5.06 -15.75 -16.68
CA ALA A 208 6.14 -14.83 -16.30
C ALA A 208 6.55 -13.92 -17.46
N GLU A 209 6.54 -14.41 -18.71
CA GLU A 209 6.82 -13.61 -19.89
C GLU A 209 5.71 -12.57 -20.15
N ALA A 210 4.44 -12.94 -20.01
CA ALA A 210 3.33 -12.01 -20.09
C ALA A 210 3.41 -10.92 -18.99
N MET A 211 3.84 -11.31 -17.78
CA MET A 211 4.02 -10.37 -16.68
C MET A 211 5.16 -9.37 -16.92
N LYS A 212 6.19 -9.71 -17.70
CA LYS A 212 7.27 -8.77 -18.06
C LYS A 212 6.80 -7.53 -18.80
N GLN A 213 5.67 -7.62 -19.51
CA GLN A 213 5.07 -6.51 -20.24
C GLN A 213 3.99 -5.77 -19.43
N THR A 214 3.79 -6.18 -18.20
CA THR A 214 2.75 -5.64 -17.32
C THR A 214 3.34 -4.64 -16.34
N THR A 215 2.72 -3.48 -16.18
CA THR A 215 3.03 -2.54 -15.09
C THR A 215 1.94 -2.64 -14.05
N MET A 216 2.32 -2.82 -12.79
CA MET A 216 1.40 -2.79 -11.66
C MET A 216 1.58 -1.49 -10.88
N THR A 217 0.47 -0.77 -10.70
CA THR A 217 0.43 0.42 -9.84
C THR A 217 -0.43 0.13 -8.63
N ILE A 218 0.13 0.30 -7.44
CA ILE A 218 -0.58 0.16 -6.18
C ILE A 218 -0.72 1.55 -5.58
N THR A 219 -1.94 2.05 -5.46
CA THR A 219 -2.24 3.33 -4.82
C THR A 219 -3.05 3.10 -3.56
N VAL A 220 -2.56 3.58 -2.42
CA VAL A 220 -3.30 3.56 -1.15
C VAL A 220 -3.67 4.99 -0.78
N LYS A 221 -4.97 5.25 -0.59
CA LYS A 221 -5.52 6.54 -0.15
C LYS A 221 -6.09 6.38 1.25
N PHE A 222 -5.60 7.15 2.22
CA PHE A 222 -6.06 7.12 3.61
C PHE A 222 -7.14 8.19 3.81
N GLU A 223 -8.37 7.80 4.04
CA GLU A 223 -9.49 8.70 4.31
C GLU A 223 -9.49 9.16 5.78
N ARG A 224 -9.03 8.29 6.67
CA ARG A 224 -8.89 8.56 8.10
C ARG A 224 -7.58 8.02 8.64
N VAL A 225 -6.87 8.86 9.39
CA VAL A 225 -5.66 8.49 10.15
C VAL A 225 -5.81 9.09 11.55
N THR A 226 -5.87 8.25 12.58
CA THR A 226 -6.06 8.69 13.97
C THR A 226 -5.11 7.93 14.88
N PHE A 227 -4.38 8.67 15.73
CA PHE A 227 -3.39 8.13 16.66
C PHE A 227 -3.84 8.29 18.11
N ASN A 228 -3.40 7.39 18.96
CA ASN A 228 -3.48 7.46 20.41
C ASN A 228 -4.92 7.64 20.96
N VAL A 229 -5.90 7.04 20.29
CA VAL A 229 -7.29 6.98 20.75
C VAL A 229 -7.55 5.66 21.46
N SER A 230 -8.50 5.67 22.41
CA SER A 230 -8.93 4.43 23.07
C SER A 230 -9.62 3.51 22.07
N ILE A 231 -9.21 2.25 22.03
CA ILE A 231 -9.84 1.19 21.24
C ILE A 231 -10.36 0.13 22.19
N PRO A 232 -11.68 -0.19 22.18
CA PRO A 232 -12.24 -1.22 23.06
C PRO A 232 -11.53 -2.56 22.86
N ALA A 233 -11.24 -3.28 23.93
CA ALA A 233 -10.57 -4.58 23.86
C ALA A 233 -11.33 -5.61 23.02
N SER A 234 -12.67 -5.53 23.01
CA SER A 234 -13.54 -6.36 22.18
C SER A 234 -13.27 -6.23 20.67
N THR A 235 -12.68 -5.11 20.22
CA THR A 235 -12.25 -4.91 18.82
C THR A 235 -11.27 -6.00 18.39
N PHE A 236 -10.44 -6.48 19.29
CA PHE A 236 -9.39 -7.47 19.01
C PHE A 236 -9.80 -8.90 19.36
N THR A 237 -11.03 -9.10 19.88
CA THR A 237 -11.57 -10.43 20.09
C THR A 237 -12.07 -10.99 18.78
N TYR A 238 -11.69 -12.25 18.47
CA TYR A 238 -12.11 -12.90 17.25
C TYR A 238 -13.06 -14.08 17.55
N LYS A 239 -14.17 -14.11 16.82
CA LYS A 239 -15.09 -15.24 16.78
C LYS A 239 -15.27 -15.62 15.31
N PRO A 240 -14.98 -16.89 14.93
CA PRO A 240 -15.20 -17.35 13.58
C PRO A 240 -16.66 -17.17 13.15
N PRO A 241 -16.91 -16.79 11.88
CA PRO A 241 -18.26 -16.77 11.34
C PRO A 241 -18.89 -18.17 11.35
N GLU A 242 -20.22 -18.22 11.38
CA GLU A 242 -20.93 -19.49 11.30
C GLU A 242 -20.56 -20.27 10.03
N GLY A 243 -20.35 -21.58 10.16
CA GLY A 243 -19.96 -22.46 9.07
C GLY A 243 -18.49 -22.37 8.65
N PHE A 244 -17.65 -21.58 9.35
CA PHE A 244 -16.21 -21.54 9.09
C PHE A 244 -15.45 -22.52 9.97
N LYS A 245 -14.53 -23.27 9.36
CA LYS A 245 -13.61 -24.18 10.06
C LYS A 245 -12.33 -23.42 10.45
N VAL A 246 -11.91 -23.50 11.71
CA VAL A 246 -10.60 -22.98 12.15
C VAL A 246 -9.53 -24.03 11.84
N VAL A 247 -8.50 -23.64 11.11
CA VAL A 247 -7.42 -24.54 10.67
C VAL A 247 -6.05 -23.92 10.96
N GLU A 248 -5.03 -24.76 11.16
CA GLU A 248 -3.63 -24.32 11.28
C GLU A 248 -2.92 -24.28 9.92
N LYS A 249 -3.47 -24.99 8.95
CA LYS A 249 -3.02 -25.04 7.56
C LYS A 249 -4.25 -25.00 6.63
N LEU A 250 -4.19 -24.19 5.57
CA LEU A 250 -5.28 -24.15 4.59
C LEU A 250 -5.44 -25.51 3.91
N GLU A 251 -6.69 -25.96 3.86
CA GLU A 251 -7.10 -27.16 3.14
C GLU A 251 -7.69 -26.69 1.81
N PHE A 252 -7.02 -27.00 0.72
CA PHE A 252 -7.56 -26.75 -0.61
C PHE A 252 -8.40 -27.93 -1.05
N PRO A 253 -9.56 -27.70 -1.69
CA PRO A 253 -10.29 -28.83 -2.30
C PRO A 253 -9.34 -29.53 -3.26
N SER A 254 -9.26 -30.86 -3.12
CA SER A 254 -8.50 -31.69 -4.06
C SER A 254 -8.98 -31.34 -5.47
N THR A 255 -8.07 -31.00 -6.35
CA THR A 255 -8.40 -30.81 -7.77
C THR A 255 -9.12 -32.07 -8.23
N PRO A 256 -10.32 -31.99 -8.83
CA PRO A 256 -10.95 -33.16 -9.39
C PRO A 256 -9.92 -33.81 -10.32
N THR A 257 -9.58 -35.08 -10.03
CA THR A 257 -8.73 -35.88 -10.93
C THR A 257 -9.42 -35.86 -12.29
N MET A 258 -8.82 -35.15 -13.27
CA MET A 258 -9.34 -35.25 -14.64
C MET A 258 -9.45 -36.72 -15.01
N PRO A 259 -10.61 -37.18 -15.51
CA PRO A 259 -10.71 -38.53 -15.99
C PRO A 259 -9.60 -38.78 -17.03
N PRO A 260 -8.97 -39.95 -17.02
CA PRO A 260 -7.90 -40.22 -17.98
C PRO A 260 -8.43 -39.99 -19.39
N SER A 261 -7.66 -39.25 -20.17
CA SER A 261 -7.97 -39.00 -21.59
C SER A 261 -8.25 -40.34 -22.29
N PRO A 262 -9.32 -40.47 -23.07
CA PRO A 262 -9.59 -41.69 -23.78
C PRO A 262 -8.40 -42.07 -24.65
N THR A 263 -7.85 -43.23 -24.44
CA THR A 263 -6.78 -43.82 -25.24
C THR A 263 -7.27 -43.91 -26.69
N PRO A 264 -6.52 -43.38 -27.70
CA PRO A 264 -6.90 -43.56 -29.08
C PRO A 264 -6.97 -45.07 -29.37
N LYS A 265 -8.11 -45.53 -29.87
CA LYS A 265 -8.23 -46.89 -30.36
C LYS A 265 -7.38 -47.06 -31.64
N PRO A 266 -6.70 -48.24 -31.80
CA PRO A 266 -5.90 -48.53 -32.94
C PRO A 266 -6.70 -48.56 -34.28
#